data_14b1bbaf9649e9c0100db210db0276cf
#
_entry.id   14b1bbaf9649e9c0100db210db0276cf
#
_cell.length_a   1.000
_cell.length_b   1.000
_cell.length_c   1.000
_cell.angle_alpha   90.00
_cell.angle_beta   90.00
_cell.angle_gamma   90.00
#
_symmetry.space_group_name_H-M   'P 1'
#
loop_
_entity.id
_entity.type
_entity.pdbx_description
1 polymer ?
#
loop_
_entity_poly.entity_id
_entity_poly.type
_entity_poly.pdbx_seq_one_letter_code
_entity_poly.pdbx_strand_id
1 'polypeptide(L)'
;MQEQVLMAVAQGGGAAGARWALGRARDAALPRAVREQAFFWAGQGASPSAELIAAYDALDDRELKGHALFVLSQREDRPARDKLVAVARGDADRELRGKALFWLTQKKDPRAERLVEEALERRGR
;
A
#
# COMPACT_ATOMS: atom_id res chain seq x y z
N MET A 1 -13.83 14.23 8.48
CA MET A 1 -13.75 13.05 9.37
C MET A 1 -12.47 13.12 10.17
N GLN A 2 -12.55 12.92 11.47
CA GLN A 2 -11.38 13.00 12.33
C GLN A 2 -10.64 11.68 12.38
N GLU A 3 -9.31 11.76 12.53
CA GLU A 3 -8.44 10.59 12.59
C GLU A 3 -8.82 9.63 13.72
N GLN A 4 -9.22 10.16 14.88
CA GLN A 4 -9.63 9.33 16.00
C GLN A 4 -10.82 8.42 15.65
N VAL A 5 -11.74 8.92 14.84
CA VAL A 5 -12.89 8.13 14.41
C VAL A 5 -12.43 7.01 13.48
N LEU A 6 -11.57 7.33 12.51
CA LEU A 6 -11.01 6.34 11.60
C LEU A 6 -10.25 5.25 12.35
N MET A 7 -9.39 5.65 13.29
CA MET A 7 -8.63 4.73 14.10
C MET A 7 -9.55 3.82 14.91
N ALA A 8 -10.53 4.41 15.61
CA ALA A 8 -11.43 3.66 16.48
C ALA A 8 -12.24 2.64 15.71
N VAL A 9 -12.80 3.02 14.57
CA VAL A 9 -13.61 2.12 13.75
C VAL A 9 -12.75 1.05 13.08
N ALA A 10 -11.61 1.44 12.52
CA ALA A 10 -10.75 0.49 11.80
C ALA A 10 -10.14 -0.56 12.73
N GLN A 11 -9.76 -0.17 13.94
CA GLN A 11 -9.13 -1.09 14.90
C GLN A 11 -10.14 -1.75 15.83
N GLY A 12 -11.12 -1.01 16.31
CA GLY A 12 -12.11 -1.52 17.25
C GLY A 12 -13.25 -2.27 16.61
N GLY A 13 -13.51 -2.05 15.34
CA GLY A 13 -14.60 -2.69 14.59
C GLY A 13 -14.26 -4.02 13.94
N GLY A 14 -13.06 -4.55 14.14
CA GLY A 14 -12.63 -5.80 13.53
C GLY A 14 -12.61 -5.72 12.01
N ALA A 15 -12.93 -6.82 11.34
CA ALA A 15 -12.91 -6.88 9.87
C ALA A 15 -13.90 -5.91 9.23
N ALA A 16 -15.08 -5.74 9.82
CA ALA A 16 -16.09 -4.80 9.30
C ALA A 16 -15.61 -3.36 9.41
N GLY A 17 -14.97 -3.00 10.53
CA GLY A 17 -14.40 -1.66 10.72
C GLY A 17 -13.29 -1.38 9.72
N ALA A 18 -12.43 -2.35 9.47
CA ALA A 18 -11.36 -2.22 8.49
C ALA A 18 -11.91 -2.04 7.07
N ARG A 19 -12.96 -2.78 6.70
CA ARG A 19 -13.62 -2.61 5.39
C ARG A 19 -14.24 -1.23 5.25
N TRP A 20 -14.86 -0.73 6.31
CA TRP A 20 -15.41 0.62 6.32
C TRP A 20 -14.30 1.64 6.02
N ALA A 21 -13.16 1.51 6.70
CA ALA A 21 -12.02 2.41 6.48
C ALA A 21 -11.51 2.32 5.04
N LEU A 22 -11.39 1.11 4.48
CA LEU A 22 -10.97 0.94 3.08
C LEU A 22 -11.97 1.59 2.11
N GLY A 23 -13.26 1.55 2.43
CA GLY A 23 -14.28 2.25 1.66
C GLY A 23 -14.05 3.76 1.64
N ARG A 24 -13.64 4.32 2.78
CA ARG A 24 -13.29 5.75 2.85
C ARG A 24 -12.04 6.06 2.03
N ALA A 25 -11.04 5.17 2.08
CA ALA A 25 -9.81 5.35 1.30
C ALA A 25 -10.08 5.40 -0.21
N ARG A 26 -11.09 4.68 -0.68
CA ARG A 26 -11.45 4.63 -2.11
C ARG A 26 -12.45 5.71 -2.51
N ASP A 27 -12.98 6.48 -1.59
CA ASP A 27 -14.00 7.49 -1.87
C ASP A 27 -13.34 8.75 -2.44
N ALA A 28 -13.45 8.94 -3.75
CA ALA A 28 -12.84 10.08 -4.45
C ALA A 28 -13.43 11.43 -4.02
N ALA A 29 -14.58 11.44 -3.35
CA ALA A 29 -15.17 12.69 -2.85
C ALA A 29 -14.50 13.20 -1.58
N LEU A 30 -13.69 12.36 -0.91
CA LEU A 30 -13.00 12.74 0.32
C LEU A 30 -11.64 13.39 0.00
N PRO A 31 -11.17 14.32 0.86
CA PRO A 31 -9.82 14.88 0.70
C PRO A 31 -8.76 13.79 0.76
N ARG A 32 -7.66 13.98 0.03
CA ARG A 32 -6.56 13.00 -0.02
C ARG A 32 -6.04 12.66 1.37
N ALA A 33 -5.86 13.65 2.24
CA ALA A 33 -5.35 13.41 3.59
C ALA A 33 -6.24 12.45 4.39
N VAL A 34 -7.56 12.57 4.24
CA VAL A 34 -8.52 11.66 4.90
C VAL A 34 -8.39 10.25 4.33
N ARG A 35 -8.27 10.14 3.00
CA ARG A 35 -8.13 8.87 2.32
C ARG A 35 -6.84 8.15 2.74
N GLU A 36 -5.75 8.89 2.88
CA GLU A 36 -4.47 8.33 3.34
C GLU A 36 -4.57 7.79 4.76
N GLN A 37 -5.19 8.55 5.66
CA GLN A 37 -5.40 8.11 7.04
C GLN A 37 -6.28 6.87 7.11
N ALA A 38 -7.34 6.84 6.29
CA ALA A 38 -8.24 5.70 6.23
C ALA A 38 -7.50 4.42 5.81
N PHE A 39 -6.67 4.51 4.78
CA PHE A 39 -5.88 3.38 4.31
C PHE A 39 -4.87 2.93 5.39
N PHE A 40 -4.20 3.89 6.01
CA PHE A 40 -3.23 3.59 7.08
C PHE A 40 -3.86 2.81 8.23
N TRP A 41 -4.99 3.31 8.75
CA TRP A 41 -5.64 2.66 9.89
C TRP A 41 -6.26 1.32 9.52
N ALA A 42 -6.75 1.17 8.29
CA ALA A 42 -7.20 -0.14 7.81
C ALA A 42 -6.02 -1.12 7.78
N GLY A 43 -4.85 -0.66 7.37
CA GLY A 43 -3.64 -1.48 7.34
C GLY A 43 -3.16 -1.91 8.72
N GLN A 44 -3.40 -1.09 9.75
CA GLN A 44 -3.07 -1.42 11.13
C GLN A 44 -4.11 -2.34 11.77
N GLY A 45 -5.29 -2.44 11.19
CA GLY A 45 -6.41 -3.19 11.74
C GLY A 45 -6.49 -4.62 11.24
N ALA A 46 -7.69 -5.15 11.24
CA ALA A 46 -7.96 -6.57 10.96
C ALA A 46 -8.15 -6.89 9.47
N SER A 47 -7.89 -5.95 8.55
CA SER A 47 -8.04 -6.22 7.12
C SER A 47 -7.06 -7.30 6.67
N PRO A 48 -7.52 -8.34 5.96
CA PRO A 48 -6.59 -9.23 5.29
C PRO A 48 -5.78 -8.47 4.23
N SER A 49 -4.54 -8.87 4.00
CA SER A 49 -3.70 -8.21 3.00
C SER A 49 -4.31 -8.24 1.60
N ALA A 50 -5.07 -9.29 1.28
CA ALA A 50 -5.78 -9.36 -0.01
C ALA A 50 -6.76 -8.18 -0.19
N GLU A 51 -7.45 -7.76 0.86
CA GLU A 51 -8.36 -6.61 0.79
C GLU A 51 -7.59 -5.29 0.64
N LEU A 52 -6.46 -5.14 1.31
CA LEU A 52 -5.58 -3.98 1.16
C LEU A 52 -5.05 -3.88 -0.27
N ILE A 53 -4.66 -5.02 -0.85
CA ILE A 53 -4.15 -5.10 -2.22
C ILE A 53 -5.24 -4.71 -3.21
N ALA A 54 -6.45 -5.24 -3.02
CA ALA A 54 -7.59 -4.89 -3.88
C ALA A 54 -7.92 -3.40 -3.80
N ALA A 55 -7.86 -2.83 -2.60
CA ALA A 55 -8.07 -1.40 -2.41
C ALA A 55 -6.97 -0.57 -3.09
N TYR A 56 -5.73 -1.00 -2.99
CA TYR A 56 -4.61 -0.36 -3.70
C TYR A 56 -4.87 -0.32 -5.21
N ASP A 57 -5.25 -1.46 -5.77
CA ASP A 57 -5.49 -1.54 -7.21
C ASP A 57 -6.66 -0.66 -7.68
N ALA A 58 -7.59 -0.37 -6.79
CA ALA A 58 -8.73 0.50 -7.08
C ALA A 58 -8.44 1.99 -6.94
N LEU A 59 -7.28 2.37 -6.39
CA LEU A 59 -6.92 3.77 -6.25
C LEU A 59 -6.53 4.36 -7.61
N ASP A 60 -6.97 5.60 -7.84
CA ASP A 60 -6.70 6.32 -9.09
C ASP A 60 -5.68 7.45 -8.95
N ASP A 61 -5.14 7.64 -7.76
CA ASP A 61 -4.25 8.74 -7.42
C ASP A 61 -2.86 8.18 -7.09
N ARG A 62 -1.84 8.67 -7.82
CA ARG A 62 -0.46 8.21 -7.62
C ARG A 62 0.04 8.42 -6.20
N GLU A 63 -0.27 9.57 -5.59
CA GLU A 63 0.19 9.85 -4.23
C GLU A 63 -0.45 8.92 -3.22
N LEU A 64 -1.74 8.62 -3.40
CA LEU A 64 -2.42 7.63 -2.55
C LEU A 64 -1.81 6.24 -2.74
N LYS A 65 -1.53 5.84 -3.98
CA LYS A 65 -0.87 4.55 -4.23
C LYS A 65 0.50 4.50 -3.58
N GLY A 66 1.26 5.59 -3.65
CA GLY A 66 2.57 5.66 -2.99
C GLY A 66 2.47 5.47 -1.48
N HIS A 67 1.48 6.13 -0.87
CA HIS A 67 1.22 5.97 0.56
C HIS A 67 0.77 4.53 0.88
N ALA A 68 -0.08 3.97 0.03
CA ALA A 68 -0.55 2.59 0.22
C ALA A 68 0.60 1.57 0.15
N LEU A 69 1.61 1.81 -0.69
CA LEU A 69 2.80 0.95 -0.71
C LEU A 69 3.53 0.97 0.63
N PHE A 70 3.63 2.14 1.26
CA PHE A 70 4.17 2.23 2.61
C PHE A 70 3.35 1.39 3.60
N VAL A 71 2.02 1.49 3.54
CA VAL A 71 1.14 0.71 4.41
C VAL A 71 1.33 -0.78 4.20
N LEU A 72 1.41 -1.23 2.93
CA LEU A 72 1.68 -2.63 2.61
C LEU A 72 3.04 -3.07 3.14
N SER A 73 4.04 -2.18 3.14
CA SER A 73 5.37 -2.51 3.66
C SER A 73 5.37 -2.80 5.16
N GLN A 74 4.37 -2.32 5.89
CA GLN A 74 4.23 -2.59 7.31
C GLN A 74 3.72 -4.00 7.59
N ARG A 75 3.20 -4.69 6.56
CA ARG A 75 2.73 -6.07 6.66
C ARG A 75 3.88 -7.03 6.36
N GLU A 76 4.02 -8.04 7.20
CA GLU A 76 5.11 -9.02 7.06
C GLU A 76 4.69 -10.25 6.26
N ASP A 77 3.41 -10.37 5.95
CA ASP A 77 2.90 -11.56 5.29
C ASP A 77 3.31 -11.63 3.81
N ARG A 78 3.23 -12.82 3.26
CA ARG A 78 3.66 -13.09 1.89
C ARG A 78 2.86 -12.33 0.83
N PRO A 79 1.53 -12.28 0.91
CA PRO A 79 0.78 -11.53 -0.10
C PRO A 79 1.19 -10.07 -0.21
N ALA A 80 1.41 -9.37 0.91
CA ALA A 80 1.84 -7.98 0.91
C ALA A 80 3.22 -7.83 0.29
N ARG A 81 4.16 -8.72 0.65
CA ARG A 81 5.52 -8.70 0.09
C ARG A 81 5.50 -8.99 -1.41
N ASP A 82 4.72 -9.98 -1.83
CA ASP A 82 4.59 -10.33 -3.25
C ASP A 82 4.01 -9.17 -4.05
N LYS A 83 3.06 -8.42 -3.47
CA LYS A 83 2.51 -7.23 -4.14
C LYS A 83 3.57 -6.16 -4.35
N LEU A 84 4.40 -5.90 -3.33
CA LEU A 84 5.50 -4.94 -3.47
C LEU A 84 6.47 -5.37 -4.57
N VAL A 85 6.80 -6.65 -4.64
CA VAL A 85 7.67 -7.18 -5.71
C VAL A 85 7.02 -6.98 -7.08
N ALA A 86 5.73 -7.27 -7.20
CA ALA A 86 5.01 -7.10 -8.47
C ALA A 86 5.03 -5.64 -8.93
N VAL A 87 4.78 -4.70 -8.01
CA VAL A 87 4.82 -3.27 -8.33
C VAL A 87 6.23 -2.85 -8.72
N ALA A 88 7.24 -3.25 -7.96
CA ALA A 88 8.63 -2.88 -8.24
C ALA A 88 9.10 -3.40 -9.60
N ARG A 89 8.61 -4.58 -10.01
CA ARG A 89 9.04 -5.23 -11.24
C ARG A 89 8.30 -4.71 -12.47
N GLY A 90 7.00 -4.47 -12.37
CA GLY A 90 6.18 -4.31 -13.55
C GLY A 90 5.16 -3.18 -13.58
N ASP A 91 5.07 -2.34 -12.55
CA ASP A 91 4.11 -1.25 -12.58
C ASP A 91 4.47 -0.26 -13.70
N ALA A 92 3.46 0.25 -14.39
CA ALA A 92 3.67 1.23 -15.46
C ALA A 92 4.24 2.56 -14.94
N ASP A 93 3.96 2.90 -13.68
CA ASP A 93 4.40 4.15 -13.08
C ASP A 93 5.79 3.99 -12.47
N ARG A 94 6.75 4.73 -13.01
CA ARG A 94 8.15 4.67 -12.58
C ARG A 94 8.33 5.03 -11.11
N GLU A 95 7.60 6.05 -10.62
CA GLU A 95 7.70 6.45 -9.21
C GLU A 95 7.21 5.35 -8.28
N LEU A 96 6.13 4.67 -8.65
CA LEU A 96 5.60 3.58 -7.85
C LEU A 96 6.56 2.40 -7.83
N ARG A 97 7.19 2.09 -8.98
CA ARG A 97 8.23 1.05 -9.01
C ARG A 97 9.36 1.37 -8.04
N GLY A 98 9.81 2.62 -8.04
CA GLY A 98 10.90 3.07 -7.17
C GLY A 98 10.53 3.00 -5.70
N LYS A 99 9.30 3.41 -5.36
CA LYS A 99 8.82 3.36 -3.98
C LYS A 99 8.70 1.94 -3.46
N ALA A 100 8.17 1.03 -4.28
CA ALA A 100 8.07 -0.38 -3.90
C ALA A 100 9.45 -0.97 -3.67
N LEU A 101 10.41 -0.70 -4.55
CA LEU A 101 11.77 -1.17 -4.41
C LEU A 101 12.43 -0.61 -3.15
N PHE A 102 12.22 0.68 -2.87
CA PHE A 102 12.73 1.31 -1.66
C PHE A 102 12.25 0.55 -0.40
N TRP A 103 10.95 0.26 -0.31
CA TRP A 103 10.41 -0.42 0.87
C TRP A 103 10.90 -1.85 0.99
N LEU A 104 11.05 -2.56 -0.14
CA LEU A 104 11.63 -3.91 -0.12
C LEU A 104 13.07 -3.89 0.39
N THR A 105 13.85 -2.89 -0.02
CA THR A 105 15.22 -2.72 0.43
C THR A 105 15.26 -2.41 1.93
N GLN A 106 14.38 -1.51 2.40
CA GLN A 106 14.29 -1.17 3.81
C GLN A 106 13.92 -2.37 4.68
N LYS A 107 13.08 -3.24 4.17
CA LYS A 107 12.65 -4.45 4.87
C LYS A 107 13.61 -5.63 4.67
N LYS A 108 14.68 -5.42 3.92
CA LYS A 108 15.71 -6.44 3.65
C LYS A 108 15.12 -7.70 3.00
N ASP A 109 14.17 -7.51 2.09
CA ASP A 109 13.60 -8.63 1.34
C ASP A 109 14.69 -9.19 0.43
N PRO A 110 14.89 -10.54 0.43
CA PRO A 110 15.96 -11.15 -0.39
C PRO A 110 15.84 -10.84 -1.89
N ARG A 111 14.63 -10.55 -2.36
CA ARG A 111 14.40 -10.25 -3.79
C ARG A 111 14.80 -8.83 -4.17
N ALA A 112 15.05 -7.94 -3.20
CA ALA A 112 15.35 -6.54 -3.47
C ALA A 112 16.61 -6.37 -4.32
N GLU A 113 17.66 -7.12 -4.02
CA GLU A 113 18.93 -7.04 -4.75
C GLU A 113 18.74 -7.34 -6.23
N ARG A 114 18.02 -8.42 -6.54
CA ARG A 114 17.74 -8.79 -7.93
C ARG A 114 16.89 -7.74 -8.64
N LEU A 115 15.93 -7.15 -7.94
CA LEU A 115 15.10 -6.08 -8.50
C LEU A 115 15.93 -4.84 -8.82
N VAL A 116 16.93 -4.51 -8.00
CA VAL A 116 17.85 -3.41 -8.27
C VAL A 116 18.64 -3.70 -9.55
N GLU A 117 19.14 -4.92 -9.70
CA GLU A 117 19.88 -5.32 -10.90
C GLU A 117 19.00 -5.21 -12.14
N GLU A 118 17.75 -5.69 -12.08
CA GLU A 118 16.80 -5.59 -13.19
C GLU A 118 16.51 -4.13 -13.54
N ALA A 119 16.38 -3.26 -12.55
CA ALA A 119 16.13 -1.83 -12.78
C ALA A 119 17.33 -1.16 -13.46
N LEU A 120 18.56 -1.51 -13.06
CA LEU A 120 19.77 -0.98 -13.68
C LEU A 120 19.90 -1.44 -15.13
N GLU A 121 19.58 -2.71 -15.43
CA GLU A 121 19.58 -3.23 -16.79
C GLU A 121 18.56 -2.48 -17.66
N ARG A 122 17.39 -2.21 -17.11
CA ARG A 122 16.34 -1.47 -17.81
C ARG A 122 16.79 -0.06 -18.17
N ARG A 123 17.55 0.59 -17.27
CA ARG A 123 18.08 1.94 -17.50
C ARG A 123 19.20 1.96 -18.54
N GLY A 124 19.91 0.85 -18.67
CA GLY A 124 20.99 0.71 -19.66
C GLY A 124 20.52 0.49 -21.09
N ARG A 125 19.21 0.32 -21.30
CA ARG A 125 18.59 0.14 -22.62
C ARG A 125 18.01 1.46 -23.07
#